data_13e6b8d92873e652228aea28d49699cb
#
_entry.id   13e6b8d92873e652228aea28d49699cb
#
_cell.length_a   1.000
_cell.length_b   1.000
_cell.length_c   1.000
_cell.angle_alpha   90.00
_cell.angle_beta   90.00
_cell.angle_gamma   90.00
#
_symmetry.space_group_name_H-M   'P 1'
#
loop_
_entity.id
_entity.type
_entity.pdbx_description
1 polymer ?
#
loop_
_entity_poly.entity_id
_entity_poly.type
_entity_poly.pdbx_seq_one_letter_code
_entity_poly.pdbx_strand_id
1 'polypeptide(L)'
;MDPVDLVSVRDLAVQAVIGVHGWEREITQTLVVSVDLAADVRKATATDDLADALDYSAVAQAIASVLQEGRFRLIETAAERVAERLLADHPVTWLRLELRKPIAAGGYTAAITIERSTPAAPPPPTEPATPAAPPDTIR
;
A
#
# COMPACT_ATOMS: atom_id res chain seq x y z
N MET A 1 -8.74 -21.36 11.06
CA MET A 1 -8.83 -20.00 10.88
C MET A 1 -9.68 -19.68 9.68
N ASP A 2 -10.57 -18.76 9.82
CA ASP A 2 -11.44 -18.43 8.73
C ASP A 2 -10.71 -17.70 7.62
N PRO A 3 -11.08 -17.95 6.39
CA PRO A 3 -10.48 -17.22 5.29
C PRO A 3 -10.71 -15.71 5.44
N VAL A 4 -9.81 -14.96 4.90
CA VAL A 4 -9.94 -13.53 4.94
C VAL A 4 -9.98 -13.02 3.52
N ASP A 5 -10.95 -12.17 3.24
CA ASP A 5 -11.05 -11.60 1.91
C ASP A 5 -10.11 -10.39 1.80
N LEU A 6 -9.64 -10.16 0.61
CA LEU A 6 -8.76 -9.03 0.34
C LEU A 6 -9.38 -8.13 -0.71
N VAL A 7 -9.32 -6.84 -0.47
CA VAL A 7 -9.62 -5.84 -1.48
C VAL A 7 -8.29 -5.21 -1.82
N SER A 8 -7.99 -5.04 -3.10
CA SER A 8 -6.68 -4.56 -3.50
C SER A 8 -6.78 -3.33 -4.39
N VAL A 9 -5.78 -2.47 -4.28
CA VAL A 9 -5.57 -1.37 -5.22
C VAL A 9 -4.22 -1.66 -5.83
N ARG A 10 -4.16 -1.80 -7.15
CA ARG A 10 -2.93 -2.20 -7.82
C ARG A 10 -2.43 -1.14 -8.75
N ASP A 11 -1.13 -0.93 -8.72
CA ASP A 11 -0.44 -0.09 -9.70
C ASP A 11 -0.96 1.35 -9.74
N LEU A 12 -1.25 1.90 -8.57
CA LEU A 12 -1.67 3.28 -8.49
C LEU A 12 -0.43 4.17 -8.68
N ALA A 13 -0.43 4.98 -9.72
CA ALA A 13 0.68 5.86 -10.00
C ALA A 13 0.42 7.23 -9.38
N VAL A 14 1.36 7.73 -8.62
CA VAL A 14 1.22 9.01 -7.93
C VAL A 14 2.46 9.85 -8.20
N GLN A 15 2.28 11.09 -8.60
CA GLN A 15 3.38 12.02 -8.80
C GLN A 15 3.66 12.72 -7.48
N ALA A 16 4.86 12.60 -6.98
CA ALA A 16 5.20 13.15 -5.67
C ALA A 16 6.67 13.52 -5.60
N VAL A 17 7.01 14.42 -4.70
CA VAL A 17 8.41 14.73 -4.42
C VAL A 17 8.92 13.62 -3.52
N ILE A 18 10.01 12.97 -3.93
CA ILE A 18 10.57 11.85 -3.19
C ILE A 18 12.06 11.75 -3.50
N GLY A 19 12.87 11.52 -2.49
CA GLY A 19 14.29 11.28 -2.68
C GLY A 19 15.15 12.16 -1.80
N VAL A 20 16.43 11.76 -1.67
CA VAL A 20 17.37 12.44 -0.78
C VAL A 20 18.26 13.44 -1.51
N HIS A 21 18.35 13.34 -2.81
CA HIS A 21 19.24 14.23 -3.55
C HIS A 21 18.61 15.61 -3.73
N GLY A 22 19.45 16.65 -3.75
CA GLY A 22 18.93 18.00 -3.88
C GLY A 22 18.03 18.19 -5.09
N TRP A 23 18.41 17.64 -6.23
CA TRP A 23 17.61 17.80 -7.44
C TRP A 23 16.25 17.08 -7.33
N GLU A 24 16.20 16.02 -6.53
CA GLU A 24 14.93 15.31 -6.34
C GLU A 24 13.94 16.13 -5.54
N ARG A 25 14.40 17.05 -4.74
CA ARG A 25 13.52 17.90 -3.93
C ARG A 25 12.82 18.95 -4.77
N GLU A 26 13.28 19.13 -6.00
CA GLU A 26 12.75 20.17 -6.87
C GLU A 26 11.81 19.65 -7.94
N ILE A 27 11.58 18.37 -8.01
CA ILE A 27 10.74 17.77 -9.06
C ILE A 27 9.80 16.74 -8.46
N THR A 28 8.82 16.33 -9.24
CA THR A 28 8.02 15.17 -8.86
C THR A 28 8.51 13.96 -9.61
N GLN A 29 8.35 12.82 -9.02
CA GLN A 29 8.66 11.54 -9.65
C GLN A 29 7.46 10.62 -9.49
N THR A 30 7.37 9.60 -10.30
CA THR A 30 6.25 8.68 -10.21
C THR A 30 6.54 7.61 -9.17
N LEU A 31 5.62 7.45 -8.23
CA LEU A 31 5.63 6.33 -7.32
C LEU A 31 4.47 5.43 -7.69
N VAL A 32 4.65 4.13 -7.61
CA VAL A 32 3.61 3.17 -7.96
C VAL A 32 3.30 2.35 -6.72
N VAL A 33 2.05 2.37 -6.29
CA VAL A 33 1.65 1.71 -5.05
C VAL A 33 0.65 0.62 -5.33
N SER A 34 0.88 -0.53 -4.71
CA SER A 34 -0.09 -1.63 -4.73
C SER A 34 -0.31 -2.05 -3.29
N VAL A 35 -1.55 -2.25 -2.90
CA VAL A 35 -1.87 -2.64 -1.54
C VAL A 35 -2.98 -3.67 -1.52
N ASP A 36 -2.82 -4.67 -0.66
CA ASP A 36 -3.85 -5.65 -0.37
C ASP A 36 -4.37 -5.32 1.02
N LEU A 37 -5.69 -5.28 1.16
CA LEU A 37 -6.33 -4.86 2.41
C LEU A 37 -7.28 -5.95 2.86
N ALA A 38 -7.12 -6.43 4.09
CA ALA A 38 -8.04 -7.42 4.64
C ALA A 38 -9.35 -6.73 4.97
N ALA A 39 -10.41 -7.18 4.36
CA ALA A 39 -11.73 -6.59 4.53
C ALA A 39 -12.79 -7.67 4.48
N ASP A 40 -13.75 -7.58 5.38
CA ASP A 40 -14.86 -8.53 5.39
C ASP A 40 -15.88 -8.04 4.38
N VAL A 41 -16.03 -8.74 3.29
CA VAL A 41 -16.92 -8.31 2.21
C VAL A 41 -18.32 -8.92 2.29
N ARG A 42 -18.63 -9.67 3.36
CA ARG A 42 -19.92 -10.37 3.42
C ARG A 42 -21.11 -9.42 3.41
N LYS A 43 -21.02 -8.31 4.12
CA LYS A 43 -22.13 -7.39 4.15
C LYS A 43 -22.31 -6.71 2.81
N ALA A 44 -21.22 -6.33 2.17
CA ALA A 44 -21.30 -5.71 0.86
C ALA A 44 -21.92 -6.66 -0.17
N THR A 45 -21.56 -7.93 -0.11
CA THR A 45 -22.11 -8.88 -1.07
C THR A 45 -23.58 -9.17 -0.81
N ALA A 46 -24.03 -9.01 0.43
CA ALA A 46 -25.44 -9.23 0.75
C ALA A 46 -26.31 -8.06 0.30
N THR A 47 -25.80 -6.84 0.36
CA THR A 47 -26.61 -5.67 0.07
C THR A 47 -26.31 -5.03 -1.28
N ASP A 48 -25.14 -5.30 -1.82
CA ASP A 48 -24.64 -4.68 -3.06
C ASP A 48 -24.65 -3.15 -2.93
N ASP A 49 -24.36 -2.66 -1.73
CA ASP A 49 -24.41 -1.23 -1.44
C ASP A 49 -23.00 -0.76 -1.07
N LEU A 50 -22.54 0.31 -1.70
CA LEU A 50 -21.21 0.87 -1.42
C LEU A 50 -21.05 1.21 0.06
N ALA A 51 -22.11 1.62 0.71
CA ALA A 51 -22.02 1.96 2.13
C ALA A 51 -21.53 0.80 2.99
N ASP A 52 -21.69 -0.43 2.52
CA ASP A 52 -21.27 -1.62 3.25
C ASP A 52 -19.95 -2.17 2.75
N ALA A 53 -19.31 -1.49 1.82
CA ALA A 53 -18.07 -1.96 1.21
C ALA A 53 -16.90 -1.11 1.62
N LEU A 54 -15.69 -1.64 1.44
CA LEU A 54 -14.51 -0.83 1.57
C LEU A 54 -14.42 0.01 0.30
N ASP A 55 -14.38 1.32 0.46
CA ASP A 55 -14.35 2.23 -0.67
C ASP A 55 -12.91 2.34 -1.18
N TYR A 56 -12.57 1.57 -2.20
CA TYR A 56 -11.21 1.58 -2.72
C TYR A 56 -10.85 2.89 -3.41
N SER A 57 -11.84 3.67 -3.86
CA SER A 57 -11.54 4.99 -4.40
C SER A 57 -11.04 5.92 -3.29
N ALA A 58 -11.65 5.83 -2.12
CA ALA A 58 -11.19 6.62 -0.97
C ALA A 58 -9.81 6.17 -0.53
N VAL A 59 -9.53 4.86 -0.61
CA VAL A 59 -8.20 4.33 -0.30
C VAL A 59 -7.17 4.92 -1.26
N ALA A 60 -7.47 4.91 -2.55
CA ALA A 60 -6.54 5.45 -3.55
C ALA A 60 -6.29 6.93 -3.32
N GLN A 61 -7.33 7.69 -2.99
CA GLN A 61 -7.17 9.11 -2.70
C GLN A 61 -6.33 9.35 -1.47
N ALA A 62 -6.50 8.55 -0.44
CA ALA A 62 -5.71 8.68 0.78
C ALA A 62 -4.24 8.41 0.51
N ILE A 63 -3.94 7.39 -0.30
CA ILE A 63 -2.57 7.08 -0.67
C ILE A 63 -1.94 8.26 -1.39
N ALA A 64 -2.64 8.80 -2.39
CA ALA A 64 -2.12 9.92 -3.15
C ALA A 64 -1.87 11.14 -2.26
N SER A 65 -2.80 11.42 -1.36
CA SER A 65 -2.68 12.54 -0.46
C SER A 65 -1.46 12.44 0.44
N VAL A 66 -1.26 11.28 1.04
CA VAL A 66 -0.12 11.07 1.93
C VAL A 66 1.18 11.28 1.17
N LEU A 67 1.28 10.72 -0.02
CA LEU A 67 2.53 10.79 -0.78
C LEU A 67 2.80 12.20 -1.27
N GLN A 68 1.77 12.92 -1.68
CA GLN A 68 1.95 14.26 -2.21
C GLN A 68 2.24 15.27 -1.11
N GLU A 69 1.60 15.13 0.01
CA GLU A 69 1.79 16.08 1.10
C GLU A 69 3.07 15.82 1.88
N GLY A 70 3.51 14.58 1.90
CA GLY A 70 4.62 14.19 2.76
C GLY A 70 5.99 14.64 2.29
N ARG A 71 6.19 14.74 0.99
CA ARG A 71 7.48 15.11 0.41
C ARG A 71 8.62 14.33 1.06
N PHE A 72 8.46 13.02 1.10
CA PHE A 72 9.36 12.16 1.86
C PHE A 72 10.73 12.03 1.19
N ARG A 73 11.73 11.77 1.97
CA ARG A 73 13.07 11.52 1.43
C ARG A 73 13.26 10.05 1.11
N LEU A 74 12.63 9.18 1.90
CA LEU A 74 12.82 7.73 1.76
C LEU A 74 11.51 7.07 1.41
N ILE A 75 11.56 6.09 0.51
CA ILE A 75 10.35 5.33 0.18
C ILE A 75 9.90 4.50 1.39
N GLU A 76 10.79 4.14 2.27
CA GLU A 76 10.45 3.41 3.49
C GLU A 76 9.52 4.25 4.38
N THR A 77 9.86 5.52 4.56
CA THR A 77 9.03 6.42 5.36
C THR A 77 7.68 6.65 4.68
N ALA A 78 7.71 6.81 3.37
CA ALA A 78 6.48 7.01 2.61
C ALA A 78 5.55 5.82 2.78
N ALA A 79 6.08 4.61 2.66
CA ALA A 79 5.28 3.40 2.81
C ALA A 79 4.67 3.30 4.21
N GLU A 80 5.46 3.60 5.24
CA GLU A 80 4.98 3.53 6.61
C GLU A 80 3.85 4.52 6.86
N ARG A 81 3.97 5.73 6.36
CA ARG A 81 2.93 6.75 6.58
C ARG A 81 1.64 6.41 5.84
N VAL A 82 1.76 5.83 4.64
CA VAL A 82 0.60 5.37 3.92
C VAL A 82 -0.11 4.27 4.72
N ALA A 83 0.66 3.29 5.20
CA ALA A 83 0.07 2.19 5.95
C ALA A 83 -0.65 2.68 7.21
N GLU A 84 -0.02 3.60 7.93
CA GLU A 84 -0.63 4.16 9.13
C GLU A 84 -1.96 4.85 8.81
N ARG A 85 -2.00 5.63 7.75
CA ARG A 85 -3.21 6.34 7.38
C ARG A 85 -4.32 5.37 6.99
N LEU A 86 -3.99 4.35 6.24
CA LEU A 86 -5.01 3.40 5.80
C LEU A 86 -5.59 2.61 6.96
N LEU A 87 -4.75 2.20 7.90
CA LEU A 87 -5.25 1.46 9.06
C LEU A 87 -6.05 2.35 10.00
N ALA A 88 -5.74 3.64 10.06
CA ALA A 88 -6.45 4.54 10.96
C ALA A 88 -7.81 4.96 10.40
N ASP A 89 -7.90 5.15 9.10
CA ASP A 89 -9.09 5.78 8.51
C ASP A 89 -10.06 4.82 7.82
N HIS A 90 -9.71 3.58 7.68
CA HIS A 90 -10.55 2.62 6.96
C HIS A 90 -10.77 1.37 7.79
N PRO A 91 -11.86 0.65 7.56
CA PRO A 91 -12.16 -0.57 8.34
C PRO A 91 -11.34 -1.75 7.85
N VAL A 92 -10.05 -1.66 8.05
CA VAL A 92 -9.08 -2.63 7.59
C VAL A 92 -8.23 -3.02 8.78
N THR A 93 -8.01 -4.30 9.00
CA THR A 93 -7.25 -4.75 10.15
C THR A 93 -5.84 -5.20 9.78
N TRP A 94 -5.57 -5.41 8.53
CA TRP A 94 -4.26 -5.84 8.04
C TRP A 94 -4.09 -5.36 6.62
N LEU A 95 -2.85 -5.03 6.26
CA LEU A 95 -2.53 -4.71 4.89
C LEU A 95 -1.12 -5.14 4.54
N ARG A 96 -0.91 -5.35 3.25
CA ARG A 96 0.42 -5.55 2.68
C ARG A 96 0.56 -4.54 1.56
N LEU A 97 1.58 -3.72 1.65
CA LEU A 97 1.75 -2.60 0.73
C LEU A 97 3.10 -2.66 0.06
N GLU A 98 3.11 -2.48 -1.25
CA GLU A 98 4.34 -2.35 -2.00
C GLU A 98 4.40 -0.96 -2.60
N LEU A 99 5.52 -0.26 -2.41
CA LEU A 99 5.72 1.04 -3.01
C LEU A 99 6.96 0.97 -3.87
N ARG A 100 6.82 1.29 -5.14
CA ARG A 100 7.90 1.19 -6.12
C ARG A 100 8.26 2.57 -6.64
N LYS A 101 9.56 2.78 -6.81
CA LYS A 101 10.08 4.02 -7.37
C LYS A 101 10.96 3.65 -8.56
N PRO A 102 10.50 3.86 -9.77
CA PRO A 102 11.33 3.60 -10.94
C PRO A 102 12.54 4.54 -10.95
N ILE A 103 13.70 3.98 -11.17
CA ILE A 103 14.94 4.76 -11.22
C ILE A 103 15.40 4.78 -12.67
N ALA A 104 14.88 5.74 -13.42
CA ALA A 104 15.10 5.75 -14.84
C ALA A 104 16.58 5.77 -15.19
N ALA A 105 17.35 6.59 -14.53
CA ALA A 105 18.77 6.70 -14.83
C ALA A 105 19.54 5.43 -14.53
N GLY A 106 19.06 4.64 -13.60
CA GLY A 106 19.76 3.40 -13.22
C GLY A 106 19.26 2.17 -13.92
N GLY A 107 18.14 2.26 -14.61
CA GLY A 107 17.59 1.11 -15.31
C GLY A 107 16.97 0.06 -14.40
N TYR A 108 16.52 0.43 -13.22
CA TYR A 108 15.89 -0.51 -12.29
C TYR A 108 14.79 0.20 -11.51
N THR A 109 14.05 -0.56 -10.71
CA THR A 109 13.02 -0.02 -9.83
C THR A 109 13.39 -0.38 -8.39
N ALA A 110 13.39 0.60 -7.52
CA ALA A 110 13.55 0.35 -6.10
C ALA A 110 12.17 0.12 -5.51
N ALA A 111 12.04 -0.77 -4.56
CA ALA A 111 10.74 -1.08 -3.97
C ALA A 111 10.88 -1.44 -2.50
N ILE A 112 9.82 -1.18 -1.76
CA ILE A 112 9.72 -1.58 -0.37
C ILE A 112 8.36 -2.26 -0.20
N THR A 113 8.33 -3.38 0.47
CA THR A 113 7.08 -4.08 0.79
C THR A 113 6.99 -4.20 2.30
N ILE A 114 5.87 -3.78 2.86
CA ILE A 114 5.65 -3.89 4.29
C ILE A 114 4.30 -4.51 4.58
N GLU A 115 4.18 -5.15 5.73
CA GLU A 115 2.91 -5.68 6.22
C GLU A 115 2.67 -5.03 7.57
N ARG A 116 1.46 -4.56 7.79
CA ARG A 116 1.08 -3.91 9.04
C ARG A 116 -0.32 -4.31 9.42
N SER A 117 -0.58 -4.33 10.72
CA SER A 117 -1.92 -4.65 11.20
C SER A 117 -2.22 -3.80 12.42
N THR A 118 -3.49 -3.70 12.75
CA THR A 118 -3.88 -3.00 13.96
C THR A 118 -3.48 -3.87 15.16
N PRO A 119 -3.22 -3.27 16.30
CA PRO A 119 -2.73 -4.04 17.45
C PRO A 119 -3.61 -5.22 17.86
N ALA A 120 -4.90 -5.11 17.66
CA ALA A 120 -5.79 -6.19 18.08
C ALA A 120 -6.13 -7.14 16.94
N ALA A 121 -5.54 -6.97 15.78
CA ALA A 121 -5.95 -7.75 14.63
C ALA A 121 -5.46 -9.19 14.71
N PRO A 122 -6.21 -10.11 14.19
CA PRO A 122 -5.72 -11.48 14.10
C PRO A 122 -4.60 -11.54 13.07
N PRO A 123 -3.82 -12.57 13.09
CA PRO A 123 -2.74 -12.69 12.11
C PRO A 123 -3.29 -12.77 10.71
N PRO A 124 -2.53 -12.34 9.75
CA PRO A 124 -2.99 -12.38 8.37
C PRO A 124 -3.07 -13.81 7.87
N PRO A 125 -3.77 -14.00 6.81
CA PRO A 125 -3.87 -15.32 6.23
C PRO A 125 -2.54 -15.73 5.70
N THR A 126 -2.30 -16.98 5.75
CA THR A 126 -1.09 -17.50 5.27
C THR A 126 -1.07 -17.36 3.81
N GLU A 127 -0.07 -16.80 3.31
CA GLU A 127 0.02 -16.63 1.99
C GLU A 127 0.31 -17.78 1.31
N PRO A 128 -0.31 -18.18 0.51
CA PRO A 128 -0.09 -19.35 -0.19
C PRO A 128 1.03 -19.19 -1.01
N ALA A 129 1.82 -19.44 -0.77
CA ALA A 129 2.81 -19.56 -1.60
C ALA A 129 3.00 -18.63 -2.54
N THR A 130 3.22 -17.74 -2.27
CA THR A 130 3.59 -16.92 -3.12
C THR A 130 4.71 -17.40 -3.61
N PRO A 131 4.69 -17.87 -4.43
CA PRO A 131 5.73 -18.54 -4.91
C PRO A 131 6.79 -17.76 -5.08
N ALA A 132 6.84 -17.16 -5.54
CA ALA A 132 7.85 -16.56 -5.84
C ALA A 132 8.68 -16.04 -5.09
N ALA A 133 8.50 -15.96 -4.32
CA ALA A 133 9.29 -15.40 -3.56
C ALA A 133 10.55 -15.77 -3.79
N PRO A 134 11.18 -15.21 -4.31
CA PRO A 134 12.39 -15.52 -4.55
C PRO A 134 12.99 -15.48 -3.37
N PRO A 135 13.32 -16.14 -3.06
CA PRO A 135 13.92 -16.33 -1.96
C PRO A 135 14.71 -15.36 -1.59
N ASP A 136 15.25 -15.07 -2.03
CA ASP A 136 16.09 -14.24 -1.74
C ASP A 136 15.66 -13.27 -1.27
N THR A 137 14.81 -13.25 -1.34
CA THR A 137 14.31 -12.39 -0.93
C THR A 137 14.91 -11.90 0.03
N ILE A 138 15.48 -11.30 0.02
CA ILE A 138 16.12 -10.77 0.75
C ILE A 138 15.40 -10.06 1.50
N ARG A 139 15.15 -10.01 2.14
CA ARG A 139 14.50 -9.33 2.90
C ARG A 139 15.15 -8.82 3.76
#